data_55e7bb69bc05503330d35acc9acace26
#
_entry.id   55e7bb69bc05503330d35acc9acace26
#
_cell.length_a   1.000
_cell.length_b   1.000
_cell.length_c   1.000
_cell.angle_alpha   90.00
_cell.angle_beta   90.00
_cell.angle_gamma   90.00
#
_symmetry.space_group_name_H-M   'P 1'
#
loop_
_entity.id
_entity.type
_entity.pdbx_description
1 polymer ?
#
loop_
_entity_poly.entity_id
_entity_poly.type
_entity_poly.pdbx_seq_one_letter_code
_entity_poly.pdbx_strand_id
1 'polypeptide(L)'
;GNIYSRIMNPTVAVLEDRIAALEGGVGALAVASGQAASTVAIQNLATNGDNIVASAHLYGGTFNLFKNVFSDMGIEVRFVDPSDPENFLKATDENTRAYYGEVLPNPSFEVFPIAEVAALGKPLGIPLIVDNTAAPVICKPFDHGAAISMHSTTKYIGGHGTSIGGIIVDSGNFDWEAHPERQPALNNPD
;
A
#
# COMPACT_ATOMS: atom_id res chain seq x y z
N GLY A 1 15.58 11.96 22.51
CA GLY A 1 16.71 11.25 21.91
C GLY A 1 16.38 9.80 21.51
N ASN A 2 17.22 9.18 20.70
CA ASN A 2 17.03 7.80 20.20
C ASN A 2 17.36 6.78 21.30
N ILE A 3 16.37 6.36 22.07
CA ILE A 3 16.53 5.50 23.23
C ILE A 3 16.11 4.04 23.01
N TYR A 4 15.35 3.76 21.94
CA TYR A 4 14.86 2.42 21.66
C TYR A 4 14.69 2.18 20.15
N SER A 5 15.55 1.34 19.58
CA SER A 5 15.68 1.15 18.12
C SER A 5 14.41 0.71 17.39
N ARG A 6 13.50 0.00 18.06
CA ARG A 6 12.22 -0.40 17.45
C ARG A 6 11.29 0.80 17.20
N ILE A 7 11.40 1.83 18.04
CA ILE A 7 10.56 3.04 17.93
C ILE A 7 11.28 4.10 17.09
N MET A 8 12.57 4.30 17.29
CA MET A 8 13.37 5.30 16.59
C MET A 8 14.83 4.85 16.51
N ASN A 9 15.33 4.78 15.28
CA ASN A 9 16.71 4.41 15.00
C ASN A 9 17.28 5.39 13.97
N PRO A 10 18.35 6.13 14.27
CA PRO A 10 18.88 7.16 13.36
C PRO A 10 19.40 6.59 12.04
N THR A 11 19.87 5.35 12.01
CA THR A 11 20.32 4.69 10.78
C THR A 11 19.12 4.34 9.89
N VAL A 12 18.05 3.82 10.49
CA VAL A 12 16.80 3.51 9.77
C VAL A 12 16.12 4.79 9.27
N ALA A 13 16.09 5.84 10.10
CA ALA A 13 15.53 7.14 9.73
C ALA A 13 16.16 7.74 8.47
N VAL A 14 17.46 7.55 8.25
CA VAL A 14 18.13 8.00 6.99
C VAL A 14 17.54 7.31 5.76
N LEU A 15 17.21 6.01 5.86
CA LEU A 15 16.53 5.30 4.77
C LEU A 15 15.10 5.82 4.59
N GLU A 16 14.35 5.96 5.68
CA GLU A 16 12.95 6.41 5.67
C GLU A 16 12.83 7.80 5.06
N ASP A 17 13.61 8.77 5.54
CA ASP A 17 13.63 10.15 5.02
C ASP A 17 14.02 10.19 3.53
N ARG A 18 15.00 9.38 3.13
CA ARG A 18 15.46 9.34 1.74
C ARG A 18 14.40 8.79 0.80
N ILE A 19 13.76 7.68 1.16
CA ILE A 19 12.73 7.07 0.31
C ILE A 19 11.48 7.96 0.28
N ALA A 20 11.06 8.55 1.41
CA ALA A 20 9.98 9.53 1.43
C ALA A 20 10.26 10.68 0.46
N ALA A 21 11.46 11.26 0.48
CA ALA A 21 11.84 12.34 -0.42
C ALA A 21 11.88 11.92 -1.90
N LEU A 22 12.34 10.71 -2.21
CA LEU A 22 12.40 10.19 -3.58
C LEU A 22 11.02 9.91 -4.16
N GLU A 23 10.09 9.38 -3.35
CA GLU A 23 8.70 9.14 -3.74
C GLU A 23 7.86 10.43 -3.74
N GLY A 24 8.29 11.48 -3.05
CA GLY A 24 7.53 12.73 -2.86
C GLY A 24 6.50 12.64 -1.73
N GLY A 25 6.71 11.74 -0.76
CA GLY A 25 5.87 11.56 0.41
C GLY A 25 6.28 12.43 1.60
N VAL A 26 5.44 12.44 2.63
CA VAL A 26 5.64 13.22 3.88
C VAL A 26 6.37 12.43 4.96
N GLY A 27 6.39 11.10 4.85
CA GLY A 27 7.07 10.23 5.81
C GLY A 27 7.08 8.78 5.31
N ALA A 28 7.99 7.98 5.88
CA ALA A 28 8.09 6.57 5.58
C ALA A 28 8.35 5.74 6.84
N LEU A 29 8.00 4.46 6.78
CA LEU A 29 8.23 3.46 7.82
C LEU A 29 8.91 2.25 7.21
N ALA A 30 10.15 1.96 7.64
CA ALA A 30 10.86 0.74 7.28
C ALA A 30 10.36 -0.44 8.11
N VAL A 31 10.19 -1.58 7.44
CA VAL A 31 9.68 -2.82 8.03
C VAL A 31 10.53 -4.02 7.56
N ALA A 32 10.28 -5.19 8.15
CA ALA A 32 11.14 -6.36 7.97
C ALA A 32 11.13 -6.96 6.54
N SER A 33 10.10 -6.72 5.74
CA SER A 33 9.98 -7.26 4.37
C SER A 33 8.90 -6.52 3.58
N GLY A 34 8.86 -6.71 2.26
CA GLY A 34 7.75 -6.23 1.42
C GLY A 34 6.41 -6.82 1.83
N GLN A 35 6.36 -8.10 2.22
CA GLN A 35 5.13 -8.72 2.75
C GLN A 35 4.69 -8.07 4.06
N ALA A 36 5.63 -7.71 4.95
CA ALA A 36 5.33 -6.95 6.16
C ALA A 36 4.80 -5.54 5.81
N ALA A 37 5.34 -4.89 4.77
CA ALA A 37 4.85 -3.60 4.33
C ALA A 37 3.39 -3.66 3.87
N SER A 38 3.02 -4.63 3.01
CA SER A 38 1.63 -4.84 2.58
C SER A 38 0.72 -5.15 3.77
N THR A 39 1.17 -6.03 4.69
CA THR A 39 0.39 -6.42 5.87
C THR A 39 0.12 -5.23 6.78
N VAL A 40 1.15 -4.48 7.15
CA VAL A 40 1.03 -3.32 8.06
C VAL A 40 0.18 -2.22 7.44
N ALA A 41 0.40 -1.90 6.16
CA ALA A 41 -0.39 -0.88 5.47
C ALA A 41 -1.89 -1.20 5.48
N ILE A 42 -2.25 -2.47 5.20
CA ILE A 42 -3.65 -2.87 5.14
C ILE A 42 -4.26 -3.02 6.54
N GLN A 43 -3.57 -3.65 7.49
CA GLN A 43 -4.08 -3.81 8.86
C GLN A 43 -4.25 -2.50 9.62
N ASN A 44 -3.57 -1.43 9.19
CA ASN A 44 -3.79 -0.10 9.73
C ASN A 44 -5.13 0.51 9.27
N LEU A 45 -5.74 -0.02 8.21
CA LEU A 45 -6.98 0.49 7.61
C LEU A 45 -8.15 -0.47 7.76
N ALA A 46 -7.90 -1.78 7.67
CA ALA A 46 -8.91 -2.84 7.62
C ALA A 46 -8.77 -3.82 8.78
N THR A 47 -9.89 -4.26 9.31
CA THR A 47 -10.01 -5.24 10.38
C THR A 47 -11.03 -6.32 10.03
N ASN A 48 -11.30 -7.24 10.97
CA ASN A 48 -12.30 -8.30 10.78
C ASN A 48 -13.68 -7.71 10.40
N GLY A 49 -14.25 -8.21 9.32
CA GLY A 49 -15.52 -7.75 8.74
C GLY A 49 -15.36 -6.69 7.64
N ASP A 50 -14.16 -6.13 7.47
CA ASP A 50 -13.85 -5.20 6.38
C ASP A 50 -13.39 -5.94 5.12
N ASN A 51 -13.33 -5.20 4.01
CA ASN A 51 -12.73 -5.70 2.77
C ASN A 51 -11.81 -4.67 2.12
N ILE A 52 -10.96 -5.18 1.22
CA ILE A 52 -10.21 -4.38 0.26
C ILE A 52 -10.47 -4.89 -1.16
N VAL A 53 -10.36 -4.02 -2.14
CA VAL A 53 -10.39 -4.40 -3.55
C VAL A 53 -8.96 -4.36 -4.10
N ALA A 54 -8.49 -5.49 -4.61
CA ALA A 54 -7.12 -5.63 -5.10
C ALA A 54 -7.10 -6.06 -6.57
N SER A 55 -6.08 -5.60 -7.30
CA SER A 55 -5.78 -6.16 -8.62
C SER A 55 -5.62 -7.68 -8.55
N ALA A 56 -6.14 -8.40 -9.52
CA ALA A 56 -5.88 -9.82 -9.70
C ALA A 56 -4.45 -10.09 -10.20
N HIS A 57 -3.82 -9.07 -10.78
CA HIS A 57 -2.43 -9.13 -11.24
C HIS A 57 -1.51 -8.66 -10.11
N LEU A 58 -1.00 -9.60 -9.32
CA LEU A 58 -0.11 -9.37 -8.20
C LEU A 58 1.03 -10.38 -8.20
N TYR A 59 2.12 -10.02 -7.54
CA TYR A 59 3.14 -10.99 -7.15
C TYR A 59 2.52 -12.16 -6.37
N GLY A 60 2.93 -13.39 -6.70
CA GLY A 60 2.31 -14.59 -6.13
C GLY A 60 2.33 -14.65 -4.59
N GLY A 61 3.38 -14.09 -3.96
CA GLY A 61 3.44 -13.97 -2.49
C GLY A 61 2.37 -13.05 -1.93
N THR A 62 2.13 -11.90 -2.56
CA THR A 62 1.08 -10.94 -2.17
C THR A 62 -0.31 -11.54 -2.39
N PHE A 63 -0.51 -12.21 -3.53
CA PHE A 63 -1.77 -12.90 -3.81
C PHE A 63 -2.08 -13.96 -2.73
N ASN A 64 -1.09 -14.78 -2.35
CA ASN A 64 -1.26 -15.79 -1.32
C ASN A 64 -1.50 -15.19 0.09
N LEU A 65 -0.80 -14.11 0.43
CA LEU A 65 -1.02 -13.35 1.66
C LEU A 65 -2.47 -12.88 1.75
N PHE A 66 -2.98 -12.28 0.70
CA PHE A 66 -4.32 -11.72 0.63
C PHE A 66 -5.39 -12.80 0.64
N LYS A 67 -5.21 -13.85 -0.18
CA LYS A 67 -6.19 -14.90 -0.33
C LYS A 67 -6.33 -15.79 0.92
N ASN A 68 -5.22 -16.05 1.61
CA ASN A 68 -5.20 -17.02 2.71
C ASN A 68 -5.12 -16.31 4.06
N VAL A 69 -4.04 -15.54 4.31
CA VAL A 69 -3.78 -14.98 5.64
C VAL A 69 -4.80 -13.91 6.02
N PHE A 70 -5.16 -13.02 5.10
CA PHE A 70 -6.16 -11.99 5.39
C PHE A 70 -7.57 -12.58 5.53
N SER A 71 -7.89 -13.60 4.75
CA SER A 71 -9.13 -14.35 4.93
C SER A 71 -9.23 -14.96 6.32
N ASP A 72 -8.15 -15.55 6.83
CA ASP A 72 -8.10 -16.11 8.20
C ASP A 72 -8.21 -15.01 9.28
N MET A 73 -7.84 -13.77 8.96
CA MET A 73 -8.03 -12.60 9.83
C MET A 73 -9.42 -11.98 9.72
N GLY A 74 -10.28 -12.50 8.85
CA GLY A 74 -11.62 -12.00 8.61
C GLY A 74 -11.66 -10.75 7.73
N ILE A 75 -10.57 -10.43 7.01
CA ILE A 75 -10.51 -9.35 6.00
C ILE A 75 -10.75 -9.99 4.64
N GLU A 76 -11.85 -9.63 3.98
CA GLU A 76 -12.13 -10.09 2.62
C GLU A 76 -11.25 -9.35 1.62
N VAL A 77 -10.65 -10.08 0.66
CA VAL A 77 -9.95 -9.46 -0.47
C VAL A 77 -10.67 -9.81 -1.77
N ARG A 78 -11.18 -8.80 -2.44
CA ARG A 78 -11.90 -8.90 -3.71
C ARG A 78 -10.93 -8.62 -4.85
N PHE A 79 -10.52 -9.68 -5.55
CA PHE A 79 -9.63 -9.57 -6.69
C PHE A 79 -10.41 -9.20 -7.95
N VAL A 80 -9.94 -8.15 -8.65
CA VAL A 80 -10.56 -7.65 -9.88
C VAL A 80 -9.53 -7.54 -11.01
N ASP A 81 -10.01 -7.64 -12.25
CA ASP A 81 -9.19 -7.38 -13.42
C ASP A 81 -8.90 -5.88 -13.53
N PRO A 82 -7.62 -5.45 -13.46
CA PRO A 82 -7.25 -4.03 -13.50
C PRO A 82 -7.32 -3.42 -14.90
N SER A 83 -7.52 -4.21 -15.95
CA SER A 83 -7.63 -3.71 -17.33
C SER A 83 -8.86 -2.79 -17.53
N ASP A 84 -9.90 -2.95 -16.71
CA ASP A 84 -11.02 -2.02 -16.58
C ASP A 84 -11.03 -1.46 -15.14
N PRO A 85 -10.59 -0.21 -14.93
CA PRO A 85 -10.58 0.42 -13.60
C PRO A 85 -11.95 0.42 -12.90
N GLU A 86 -13.06 0.47 -13.66
CA GLU A 86 -14.42 0.42 -13.11
C GLU A 86 -14.71 -0.87 -12.32
N ASN A 87 -13.92 -1.92 -12.52
CA ASN A 87 -14.07 -3.16 -11.76
C ASN A 87 -13.77 -2.95 -10.27
N PHE A 88 -12.90 -2.00 -9.92
CA PHE A 88 -12.66 -1.61 -8.53
C PHE A 88 -13.92 -1.01 -7.90
N LEU A 89 -14.58 -0.09 -8.61
CA LEU A 89 -15.81 0.52 -8.15
C LEU A 89 -16.95 -0.50 -8.04
N LYS A 90 -17.11 -1.39 -9.02
CA LYS A 90 -18.14 -2.46 -9.01
C LYS A 90 -17.99 -3.43 -7.84
N ALA A 91 -16.76 -3.63 -7.34
CA ALA A 91 -16.47 -4.50 -6.21
C ALA A 91 -16.49 -3.79 -4.85
N THR A 92 -16.76 -2.49 -4.83
CA THR A 92 -16.77 -1.63 -3.64
C THR A 92 -18.10 -1.68 -2.92
N ASP A 93 -18.06 -1.71 -1.58
CA ASP A 93 -19.22 -1.54 -0.70
C ASP A 93 -18.87 -0.66 0.53
N GLU A 94 -19.76 -0.60 1.53
CA GLU A 94 -19.58 0.21 2.74
C GLU A 94 -18.42 -0.27 3.63
N ASN A 95 -18.01 -1.52 3.50
CA ASN A 95 -16.92 -2.11 4.28
C ASN A 95 -15.57 -2.06 3.55
N THR A 96 -15.51 -1.50 2.34
CA THR A 96 -14.26 -1.36 1.59
C THR A 96 -13.38 -0.28 2.20
N ARG A 97 -12.15 -0.62 2.60
CA ARG A 97 -11.20 0.27 3.29
C ARG A 97 -10.07 0.75 2.43
N ALA A 98 -9.66 0.00 1.41
CA ALA A 98 -8.57 0.39 0.53
C ALA A 98 -8.69 -0.28 -0.84
N TYR A 99 -8.05 0.32 -1.84
CA TYR A 99 -7.69 -0.31 -3.11
C TYR A 99 -6.21 -0.69 -3.09
N TYR A 100 -5.84 -1.74 -3.80
CA TYR A 100 -4.46 -2.21 -3.87
C TYR A 100 -4.07 -2.64 -5.30
N GLY A 101 -2.86 -2.23 -5.73
CA GLY A 101 -2.29 -2.67 -7.01
C GLY A 101 -0.76 -2.63 -7.00
N GLU A 102 -0.14 -3.31 -7.97
CA GLU A 102 1.30 -3.26 -8.21
C GLU A 102 1.56 -2.48 -9.51
N VAL A 103 2.52 -1.56 -9.51
CA VAL A 103 2.87 -0.73 -10.70
C VAL A 103 3.17 -1.60 -11.91
N LEU A 104 3.99 -2.63 -11.71
CA LEU A 104 4.40 -3.62 -12.72
C LEU A 104 4.35 -5.01 -12.07
N PRO A 105 3.20 -5.68 -12.07
CA PRO A 105 3.03 -6.97 -11.41
C PRO A 105 3.84 -8.06 -12.09
N ASN A 106 4.49 -8.89 -11.28
CA ASN A 106 5.20 -10.07 -11.75
C ASN A 106 4.24 -11.29 -11.72
N PRO A 107 3.99 -12.00 -12.85
CA PRO A 107 4.76 -12.00 -14.09
C PRO A 107 4.13 -11.25 -15.29
N SER A 108 2.97 -10.62 -15.14
CA SER A 108 2.27 -10.05 -16.31
C SER A 108 2.94 -8.79 -16.85
N PHE A 109 3.55 -7.96 -15.99
CA PHE A 109 4.18 -6.68 -16.33
C PHE A 109 3.26 -5.67 -17.03
N GLU A 110 1.96 -5.82 -16.91
CA GLU A 110 0.99 -4.85 -17.39
C GLU A 110 0.98 -3.63 -16.47
N VAL A 111 1.08 -2.43 -17.05
CA VAL A 111 1.09 -1.19 -16.28
C VAL A 111 -0.24 -1.00 -15.56
N PHE A 112 -0.20 -0.88 -14.25
CA PHE A 112 -1.39 -0.65 -13.44
C PHE A 112 -1.93 0.78 -13.62
N PRO A 113 -3.24 0.97 -13.85
CA PRO A 113 -3.84 2.28 -14.10
C PRO A 113 -4.05 3.09 -12.81
N ILE A 114 -2.94 3.59 -12.23
CA ILE A 114 -2.92 4.23 -10.90
C ILE A 114 -3.89 5.42 -10.84
N ALA A 115 -3.82 6.32 -11.85
CA ALA A 115 -4.58 7.56 -11.83
C ALA A 115 -6.10 7.31 -11.91
N GLU A 116 -6.50 6.37 -12.75
CA GLU A 116 -7.89 6.00 -12.96
C GLU A 116 -8.47 5.35 -11.70
N VAL A 117 -7.76 4.39 -11.11
CA VAL A 117 -8.22 3.70 -9.89
C VAL A 117 -8.23 4.64 -8.68
N ALA A 118 -7.20 5.50 -8.52
CA ALA A 118 -7.16 6.50 -7.46
C ALA A 118 -8.33 7.50 -7.56
N ALA A 119 -8.67 7.93 -8.79
CA ALA A 119 -9.77 8.86 -9.03
C ALA A 119 -11.13 8.26 -8.66
N LEU A 120 -11.32 6.94 -8.79
CA LEU A 120 -12.55 6.25 -8.37
C LEU A 120 -12.67 6.13 -6.85
N GLY A 121 -11.57 5.85 -6.15
CA GLY A 121 -11.58 5.66 -4.69
C GLY A 121 -11.66 6.96 -3.91
N LYS A 122 -10.96 8.00 -4.35
CA LYS A 122 -10.82 9.26 -3.60
C LYS A 122 -12.15 9.91 -3.18
N PRO A 123 -13.18 10.04 -4.05
CA PRO A 123 -14.47 10.62 -3.65
C PRO A 123 -15.24 9.79 -2.63
N LEU A 124 -14.88 8.51 -2.47
CA LEU A 124 -15.50 7.57 -1.54
C LEU A 124 -14.70 7.43 -0.22
N GLY A 125 -13.61 8.18 -0.06
CA GLY A 125 -12.72 8.04 1.09
C GLY A 125 -11.92 6.73 1.10
N ILE A 126 -11.71 6.12 -0.08
CA ILE A 126 -10.97 4.86 -0.23
C ILE A 126 -9.57 5.17 -0.78
N PRO A 127 -8.51 4.99 0.03
CA PRO A 127 -7.14 5.20 -0.41
C PRO A 127 -6.67 4.11 -1.37
N LEU A 128 -5.85 4.48 -2.34
CA LEU A 128 -5.12 3.53 -3.16
C LEU A 128 -3.72 3.29 -2.58
N ILE A 129 -3.42 2.04 -2.29
CA ILE A 129 -2.09 1.53 -1.93
C ILE A 129 -1.44 0.95 -3.18
N VAL A 130 -0.22 1.38 -3.47
CA VAL A 130 0.52 0.93 -4.66
C VAL A 130 1.84 0.28 -4.24
N ASP A 131 2.03 -0.97 -4.65
CA ASP A 131 3.35 -1.62 -4.57
C ASP A 131 4.20 -1.14 -5.76
N ASN A 132 5.19 -0.29 -5.47
CA ASN A 132 6.11 0.28 -6.45
C ASN A 132 7.48 -0.44 -6.47
N THR A 133 7.54 -1.68 -6.01
CA THR A 133 8.78 -2.46 -5.90
C THR A 133 9.54 -2.56 -7.22
N ALA A 134 8.83 -2.70 -8.35
CA ALA A 134 9.46 -2.92 -9.66
C ALA A 134 9.88 -1.62 -10.38
N ALA A 135 9.46 -0.45 -9.90
CA ALA A 135 9.71 0.83 -10.56
C ALA A 135 10.12 1.97 -9.60
N PRO A 136 10.99 1.73 -8.57
CA PRO A 136 11.38 2.80 -7.66
C PRO A 136 12.07 3.94 -8.44
N VAL A 137 11.78 5.19 -8.06
CA VAL A 137 12.23 6.45 -8.70
C VAL A 137 11.79 6.65 -10.16
N ILE A 138 11.44 5.60 -10.87
CA ILE A 138 10.96 5.66 -12.26
C ILE A 138 9.49 6.05 -12.31
N CYS A 139 8.67 5.39 -11.50
CA CYS A 139 7.28 5.77 -11.25
C CYS A 139 7.19 6.45 -9.89
N LYS A 140 6.43 7.54 -9.82
CA LYS A 140 6.05 8.22 -8.57
C LYS A 140 4.54 8.08 -8.41
N PRO A 141 4.06 7.05 -7.68
CA PRO A 141 2.62 6.79 -7.57
C PRO A 141 1.80 7.96 -7.03
N PHE A 142 2.41 8.84 -6.23
CA PHE A 142 1.75 10.01 -5.66
C PHE A 142 1.40 11.08 -6.69
N ASP A 143 2.19 11.22 -7.76
CA ASP A 143 1.89 12.11 -8.88
C ASP A 143 0.62 11.65 -9.65
N HIS A 144 0.23 10.40 -9.45
CA HIS A 144 -0.95 9.75 -10.05
C HIS A 144 -2.09 9.52 -9.05
N GLY A 145 -1.99 10.06 -7.82
CA GLY A 145 -3.08 10.04 -6.85
C GLY A 145 -3.08 8.88 -5.85
N ALA A 146 -2.07 8.03 -5.83
CA ALA A 146 -1.93 7.02 -4.77
C ALA A 146 -1.82 7.71 -3.39
N ALA A 147 -2.43 7.11 -2.38
CA ALA A 147 -2.34 7.59 -0.99
C ALA A 147 -1.11 7.04 -0.29
N ILE A 148 -0.82 5.77 -0.53
CA ILE A 148 0.31 5.04 0.06
C ILE A 148 1.10 4.36 -1.06
N SER A 149 2.42 4.49 -1.02
CA SER A 149 3.37 3.70 -1.81
C SER A 149 4.10 2.74 -0.89
N MET A 150 4.37 1.53 -1.36
CA MET A 150 5.18 0.58 -0.62
C MET A 150 6.18 -0.12 -1.53
N HIS A 151 7.24 -0.64 -0.94
CA HIS A 151 8.27 -1.39 -1.64
C HIS A 151 8.76 -2.59 -0.83
N SER A 152 9.07 -3.67 -1.52
CA SER A 152 10.07 -4.63 -1.04
C SER A 152 11.46 -4.03 -1.28
N THR A 153 12.10 -3.51 -0.23
CA THR A 153 13.47 -3.00 -0.34
C THR A 153 14.49 -4.09 -0.62
N THR A 154 14.08 -5.36 -0.50
CA THR A 154 14.84 -6.56 -0.90
C THR A 154 15.25 -6.51 -2.38
N LYS A 155 14.46 -5.84 -3.23
CA LYS A 155 14.58 -5.86 -4.69
C LYS A 155 15.44 -4.68 -5.18
N TYR A 156 14.88 -3.78 -5.97
CA TYR A 156 15.62 -2.72 -6.65
C TYR A 156 16.23 -1.68 -5.70
N ILE A 157 15.57 -1.37 -4.58
CA ILE A 157 16.11 -0.41 -3.60
C ILE A 157 17.39 -0.96 -2.95
N GLY A 158 17.39 -2.21 -2.49
CA GLY A 158 18.58 -2.88 -1.97
C GLY A 158 19.61 -3.17 -3.06
N GLY A 159 19.15 -3.60 -4.22
CA GLY A 159 19.93 -3.74 -5.46
C GLY A 159 20.96 -4.86 -5.53
N HIS A 160 21.16 -5.61 -4.44
CA HIS A 160 22.26 -6.57 -4.32
C HIS A 160 21.82 -8.01 -3.99
N GLY A 161 20.52 -8.22 -3.69
CA GLY A 161 19.98 -9.54 -3.32
C GLY A 161 20.50 -10.11 -2.00
N THR A 162 21.10 -9.28 -1.15
CA THR A 162 21.78 -9.71 0.09
C THR A 162 20.98 -9.38 1.36
N SER A 163 19.94 -8.56 1.27
CA SER A 163 19.18 -8.08 2.42
C SER A 163 17.68 -8.14 2.15
N ILE A 164 16.92 -8.43 3.19
CA ILE A 164 15.46 -8.43 3.16
C ILE A 164 14.95 -7.20 3.89
N GLY A 165 13.97 -6.52 3.31
CA GLY A 165 13.32 -5.37 3.95
C GLY A 165 12.11 -4.91 3.18
N GLY A 166 11.35 -4.01 3.79
CA GLY A 166 10.22 -3.32 3.19
C GLY A 166 10.15 -1.89 3.67
N ILE A 167 9.38 -1.07 2.97
CA ILE A 167 9.11 0.30 3.37
C ILE A 167 7.72 0.72 2.91
N ILE A 168 7.05 1.52 3.74
CA ILE A 168 5.75 2.13 3.47
C ILE A 168 5.97 3.63 3.44
N VAL A 169 5.39 4.33 2.48
CA VAL A 169 5.49 5.79 2.33
C VAL A 169 4.08 6.38 2.29
N ASP A 170 3.82 7.40 3.08
CA ASP A 170 2.60 8.18 3.05
C ASP A 170 2.79 9.39 2.12
N SER A 171 1.82 9.60 1.22
CA SER A 171 1.81 10.74 0.31
C SER A 171 1.62 12.09 1.02
N GLY A 172 0.88 12.10 2.14
CA GLY A 172 0.36 13.32 2.78
C GLY A 172 -0.75 14.02 1.98
N ASN A 173 -1.20 13.44 0.86
CA ASN A 173 -2.17 14.06 -0.06
C ASN A 173 -3.57 13.42 0.02
N PHE A 174 -3.75 12.41 0.86
CA PHE A 174 -5.04 11.79 1.08
C PHE A 174 -5.69 12.38 2.33
N ASP A 175 -6.96 12.80 2.21
CA ASP A 175 -7.70 13.34 3.35
C ASP A 175 -8.32 12.20 4.17
N TRP A 176 -7.61 11.78 5.20
CA TRP A 176 -8.02 10.69 6.10
C TRP A 176 -9.23 11.04 6.96
N GLU A 177 -9.57 12.32 7.11
CA GLU A 177 -10.66 12.80 7.93
C GLU A 177 -11.96 13.05 7.14
N ALA A 178 -11.89 13.14 5.81
CA ALA A 178 -13.04 13.44 4.96
C ALA A 178 -14.16 12.39 5.05
N HIS A 179 -13.79 11.13 5.31
CA HIS A 179 -14.71 10.00 5.42
C HIS A 179 -14.38 9.14 6.65
N PRO A 180 -14.66 9.64 7.88
CA PRO A 180 -14.27 8.95 9.11
C PRO A 180 -14.91 7.56 9.25
N GLU A 181 -16.08 7.35 8.65
CA GLU A 181 -16.76 6.06 8.61
C GLU A 181 -15.99 5.01 7.77
N ARG A 182 -15.19 5.46 6.81
CA ARG A 182 -14.33 4.61 6.00
C ARG A 182 -13.01 4.26 6.70
N GLN A 183 -12.54 5.15 7.56
CA GLN A 183 -11.24 5.04 8.24
C GLN A 183 -11.40 5.14 9.76
N PRO A 184 -12.23 4.27 10.39
CA PRO A 184 -12.55 4.40 11.82
C PRO A 184 -11.30 4.24 12.72
N ALA A 185 -10.35 3.38 12.33
CA ALA A 185 -9.11 3.16 13.08
C ALA A 185 -8.22 4.41 13.18
N LEU A 186 -8.31 5.33 12.22
CA LEU A 186 -7.55 6.58 12.21
C LEU A 186 -8.31 7.75 12.81
N ASN A 187 -9.65 7.67 12.88
CA ASN A 187 -10.53 8.80 13.27
C ASN A 187 -11.19 8.63 14.63
N ASN A 188 -11.05 7.47 15.27
CA ASN A 188 -11.52 7.21 16.64
C ASN A 188 -10.32 6.78 17.50
N PRO A 189 -9.44 7.71 17.88
CA PRO A 189 -8.42 7.40 18.88
C PRO A 189 -9.10 7.16 20.23
N ASP A 190 -8.93 5.99 20.79
CA ASP A 190 -9.31 5.66 22.17
C ASP A 190 -8.51 6.50 23.19
#